data_612d29c3a013b599a6dbe953877af8b8
#
_entry.id   612d29c3a013b599a6dbe953877af8b8
#
_cell.length_a   1.000
_cell.length_b   1.000
_cell.length_c   1.000
_cell.angle_alpha   90.00
_cell.angle_beta   90.00
_cell.angle_gamma   90.00
#
_symmetry.space_group_name_H-M   'P 1'
#
loop_
_entity.id
_entity.type
_entity.pdbx_description
1 polymer ?
#
loop_
_entity_poly.entity_id
_entity_poly.type
_entity_poly.pdbx_seq_one_letter_code
_entity_poly.pdbx_strand_id
1 'polypeptide(L)'
;MASPFLTAEPGPATLKSTRWGGARLAKLRGAPAKDLPIGESWEFSTLPGHESRCMGRPLADVLGAPLPFLAKLIDTALPLSVQVHPGDDDQGPGKEEAWVVLAADPGARVWVGLAADHAPAEFHRAVEAGAPLLDLLHAIPVVPGSVILVPARTVHAIGGGILLAEIQQPRDCTYRFHDHGSGRPLQPEAALATVDLTARPQVWHPGDRPRTLRGHHLDLEILGPGAHRRDRPAEPTLIIPVHGRVDACSRDERRALESGALILARSGPWWLELAPGALCVLGSAGAARSAVTDLA
;
A
#
# COMPACT_ATOMS: atom_id res chain seq x y z
N MET A 1 16.27 -24.76 11.15
CA MET A 1 14.93 -24.58 10.52
C MET A 1 15.04 -23.51 9.45
N ALA A 2 14.14 -23.47 8.45
CA ALA A 2 14.17 -22.39 7.46
C ALA A 2 13.78 -21.05 8.13
N SER A 3 14.40 -19.93 7.67
CA SER A 3 14.07 -18.59 8.18
C SER A 3 12.57 -18.30 8.11
N PRO A 4 11.96 -17.72 9.15
CA PRO A 4 10.59 -17.23 9.07
C PRO A 4 10.46 -15.97 8.20
N PHE A 5 11.57 -15.32 7.85
CA PHE A 5 11.60 -14.05 7.12
C PHE A 5 11.97 -14.26 5.67
N LEU A 6 11.11 -13.82 4.77
CA LEU A 6 11.32 -13.84 3.33
C LEU A 6 11.61 -12.44 2.82
N THR A 7 12.53 -12.37 1.87
CA THR A 7 12.83 -11.14 1.10
C THR A 7 12.50 -11.41 -0.36
N ALA A 8 11.81 -10.48 -1.00
CA ALA A 8 11.58 -10.56 -2.43
C ALA A 8 12.89 -10.35 -3.21
N GLU A 9 13.02 -11.05 -4.32
CA GLU A 9 14.10 -10.86 -5.27
C GLU A 9 13.67 -9.81 -6.31
N PRO A 10 14.24 -8.59 -6.28
CA PRO A 10 13.91 -7.60 -7.29
C PRO A 10 14.39 -8.07 -8.67
N GLY A 11 13.57 -7.83 -9.68
CA GLY A 11 13.89 -8.23 -11.05
C GLY A 11 13.11 -7.41 -12.07
N PRO A 12 13.40 -7.56 -13.37
CA PRO A 12 12.72 -6.81 -14.44
C PRO A 12 11.19 -7.00 -14.44
N ALA A 13 10.71 -8.16 -13.99
CA ALA A 13 9.28 -8.44 -13.91
C ALA A 13 8.58 -7.66 -12.79
N THR A 14 9.31 -7.26 -11.75
CA THR A 14 8.77 -6.59 -10.57
C THR A 14 8.93 -5.07 -10.59
N LEU A 15 9.94 -4.54 -11.29
CA LEU A 15 10.18 -3.11 -11.44
C LEU A 15 9.38 -2.56 -12.63
N LYS A 16 8.53 -1.57 -12.40
CA LYS A 16 7.70 -0.94 -13.43
C LYS A 16 8.16 0.49 -13.69
N SER A 17 8.63 0.74 -14.92
CA SER A 17 8.87 2.11 -15.38
C SER A 17 7.54 2.78 -15.65
N THR A 18 7.35 4.00 -15.12
CA THR A 18 6.13 4.79 -15.29
C THR A 18 6.49 6.25 -15.49
N ARG A 19 5.64 7.00 -16.19
CA ARG A 19 5.88 8.45 -16.45
C ARG A 19 5.90 9.29 -15.17
N TRP A 20 5.17 8.87 -14.15
CA TRP A 20 5.08 9.54 -12.85
C TRP A 20 6.12 9.06 -11.85
N GLY A 21 6.89 8.03 -12.19
CA GLY A 21 7.89 7.43 -11.33
C GLY A 21 9.03 8.37 -10.93
N GLY A 22 9.71 8.01 -9.87
CA GLY A 22 10.84 8.74 -9.31
C GLY A 22 12.17 8.02 -9.47
N ALA A 23 13.15 8.49 -8.71
CA ALA A 23 14.50 7.93 -8.67
C ALA A 23 14.84 7.27 -7.31
N ARG A 24 13.99 7.47 -6.28
CA ARG A 24 14.24 6.92 -4.94
C ARG A 24 14.14 5.41 -4.93
N LEU A 25 13.10 4.87 -5.56
CA LEU A 25 12.89 3.44 -5.68
C LEU A 25 13.99 2.76 -6.49
N ALA A 26 14.44 3.38 -7.58
CA ALA A 26 15.56 2.88 -8.36
C ALA A 26 16.84 2.80 -7.52
N LYS A 27 17.15 3.83 -6.72
CA LYS A 27 18.29 3.84 -5.81
C LYS A 27 18.14 2.75 -4.73
N LEU A 28 16.97 2.61 -4.14
CA LEU A 28 16.67 1.62 -3.10
C LEU A 28 16.85 0.18 -3.60
N ARG A 29 16.54 -0.07 -4.88
CA ARG A 29 16.62 -1.38 -5.52
C ARG A 29 17.89 -1.60 -6.36
N GLY A 30 18.82 -0.64 -6.36
CA GLY A 30 20.06 -0.73 -7.14
C GLY A 30 19.82 -0.82 -8.65
N ALA A 31 18.71 -0.27 -9.14
CA ALA A 31 18.35 -0.29 -10.54
C ALA A 31 19.26 0.67 -11.34
N PRO A 32 19.70 0.30 -12.57
CA PRO A 32 20.51 1.17 -13.41
C PRO A 32 19.80 2.47 -13.76
N ALA A 33 20.54 3.58 -13.86
CA ALA A 33 19.97 4.90 -14.21
C ALA A 33 19.23 4.92 -15.56
N LYS A 34 19.59 4.02 -16.50
CA LYS A 34 18.92 3.86 -17.80
C LYS A 34 17.47 3.38 -17.68
N ASP A 35 17.10 2.77 -16.55
CA ASP A 35 15.77 2.21 -16.32
C ASP A 35 14.81 3.24 -15.64
N LEU A 36 15.28 4.47 -15.42
CA LEU A 36 14.48 5.56 -14.85
C LEU A 36 13.46 6.12 -15.88
N PRO A 37 12.32 6.66 -15.39
CA PRO A 37 11.85 6.67 -14.01
C PRO A 37 11.21 5.33 -13.61
N ILE A 38 11.36 4.90 -12.35
CA ILE A 38 10.70 3.71 -11.81
C ILE A 38 9.61 4.16 -10.85
N GLY A 39 8.35 3.77 -11.10
CA GLY A 39 7.21 4.13 -10.27
C GLY A 39 6.82 3.06 -9.28
N GLU A 40 6.96 1.77 -9.64
CA GLU A 40 6.53 0.66 -8.79
C GLU A 40 7.57 -0.44 -8.70
N SER A 41 7.65 -1.06 -7.52
CA SER A 41 8.30 -2.35 -7.32
C SER A 41 7.33 -3.31 -6.65
N TRP A 42 6.96 -4.39 -7.33
CA TRP A 42 6.07 -5.41 -6.80
C TRP A 42 6.87 -6.37 -5.95
N GLU A 43 6.82 -6.19 -4.65
CA GLU A 43 7.68 -6.87 -3.68
C GLU A 43 7.19 -8.29 -3.38
N PHE A 44 5.91 -8.42 -2.98
CA PHE A 44 5.31 -9.70 -2.66
C PHE A 44 3.98 -9.84 -3.38
N SER A 45 3.97 -10.66 -4.42
CA SER A 45 2.81 -10.94 -5.27
C SER A 45 2.76 -12.42 -5.65
N THR A 46 1.56 -12.98 -5.61
CA THR A 46 1.27 -14.30 -6.17
C THR A 46 0.27 -14.21 -7.33
N LEU A 47 0.02 -12.98 -7.84
CA LEU A 47 -0.86 -12.78 -8.98
C LEU A 47 -0.22 -13.35 -10.26
N PRO A 48 -0.99 -14.09 -11.10
CA PRO A 48 -0.51 -14.62 -12.37
C PRO A 48 0.11 -13.53 -13.27
N GLY A 49 1.31 -13.79 -13.77
CA GLY A 49 2.07 -12.86 -14.59
C GLY A 49 2.81 -11.75 -13.82
N HIS A 50 2.64 -11.70 -12.51
CA HIS A 50 3.27 -10.73 -11.60
C HIS A 50 3.84 -11.40 -10.34
N GLU A 51 4.18 -12.67 -10.43
CA GLU A 51 4.67 -13.46 -9.31
C GLU A 51 6.04 -12.97 -8.86
N SER A 52 6.14 -12.72 -7.57
CA SER A 52 7.43 -12.47 -6.92
C SER A 52 8.19 -13.77 -6.71
N ARG A 53 9.51 -13.67 -6.62
CA ARG A 53 10.40 -14.78 -6.31
C ARG A 53 11.07 -14.56 -4.97
N CYS A 54 11.24 -15.65 -4.23
CA CYS A 54 12.00 -15.69 -2.98
C CYS A 54 12.85 -16.97 -2.98
N MET A 55 14.12 -16.85 -2.63
CA MET A 55 15.04 -18.00 -2.60
C MET A 55 15.10 -18.76 -3.95
N GLY A 56 15.08 -18.04 -5.07
CA GLY A 56 15.10 -18.60 -6.43
C GLY A 56 13.82 -19.31 -6.87
N ARG A 57 12.71 -19.23 -6.10
CA ARG A 57 11.44 -19.93 -6.35
C ARG A 57 10.26 -18.95 -6.41
N PRO A 58 9.17 -19.27 -7.12
CA PRO A 58 7.92 -18.50 -7.01
C PRO A 58 7.45 -18.40 -5.56
N LEU A 59 6.95 -17.22 -5.18
CA LEU A 59 6.51 -16.97 -3.80
C LEU A 59 5.41 -17.94 -3.34
N ALA A 60 4.44 -18.23 -4.21
CA ALA A 60 3.37 -19.17 -3.92
C ALA A 60 3.90 -20.58 -3.56
N ASP A 61 4.96 -21.04 -4.24
CA ASP A 61 5.60 -22.34 -3.96
C ASP A 61 6.33 -22.34 -2.61
N VAL A 62 6.91 -21.20 -2.24
CA VAL A 62 7.60 -21.03 -0.94
C VAL A 62 6.60 -21.00 0.20
N LEU A 63 5.43 -20.38 0.01
CA LEU A 63 4.36 -20.28 1.00
C LEU A 63 3.50 -21.55 1.06
N GLY A 64 3.38 -22.28 -0.03
CA GLY A 64 2.45 -23.41 -0.18
C GLY A 64 1.00 -22.98 -0.46
N ALA A 65 0.75 -21.68 -0.62
CA ALA A 65 -0.56 -21.09 -0.91
C ALA A 65 -0.39 -19.70 -1.55
N PRO A 66 -1.41 -19.17 -2.23
CA PRO A 66 -1.45 -17.77 -2.64
C PRO A 66 -1.37 -16.83 -1.42
N LEU A 67 -0.67 -15.70 -1.58
CA LEU A 67 -0.62 -14.65 -0.56
C LEU A 67 -1.97 -13.91 -0.53
N PRO A 68 -2.58 -13.69 0.64
CA PRO A 68 -3.90 -13.06 0.74
C PRO A 68 -3.86 -11.54 0.52
N PHE A 69 -2.71 -10.98 0.22
CA PHE A 69 -2.49 -9.58 -0.14
C PHE A 69 -1.36 -9.46 -1.18
N LEU A 70 -1.22 -8.28 -1.75
CA LEU A 70 -0.12 -7.88 -2.61
C LEU A 70 0.62 -6.72 -1.93
N ALA A 71 1.95 -6.72 -1.96
CA ALA A 71 2.76 -5.62 -1.42
C ALA A 71 3.66 -5.01 -2.50
N LYS A 72 3.69 -3.68 -2.54
CA LYS A 72 4.49 -2.88 -3.48
C LYS A 72 5.24 -1.78 -2.76
N LEU A 73 6.26 -1.26 -3.43
CA LEU A 73 6.78 0.09 -3.20
C LEU A 73 6.37 0.98 -4.37
N ILE A 74 5.98 2.21 -4.07
CA ILE A 74 5.57 3.23 -5.04
C ILE A 74 6.40 4.49 -4.81
N ASP A 75 7.03 4.99 -5.88
CA ASP A 75 7.85 6.22 -5.86
C ASP A 75 7.29 7.22 -6.87
N THR A 76 6.79 8.35 -6.40
CA THR A 76 6.10 9.34 -7.23
C THR A 76 6.92 10.62 -7.37
N ALA A 77 7.41 10.93 -8.57
CA ALA A 77 7.91 12.27 -8.89
C ALA A 77 6.77 13.20 -9.34
N LEU A 78 5.73 12.64 -9.98
CA LEU A 78 4.53 13.36 -10.42
C LEU A 78 3.28 12.69 -9.82
N PRO A 79 2.13 13.38 -9.76
CA PRO A 79 0.89 12.79 -9.26
C PRO A 79 0.44 11.58 -10.09
N LEU A 80 -0.10 10.58 -9.41
CA LEU A 80 -0.82 9.47 -10.02
C LEU A 80 -2.23 9.93 -10.47
N SER A 81 -2.88 9.09 -11.28
CA SER A 81 -4.26 9.31 -11.71
C SER A 81 -5.22 9.50 -10.52
N VAL A 82 -6.28 10.28 -10.75
CA VAL A 82 -7.48 10.22 -9.93
C VAL A 82 -8.24 8.95 -10.33
N GLN A 83 -8.39 8.03 -9.39
CA GLN A 83 -8.81 6.66 -9.67
C GLN A 83 -9.69 6.07 -8.58
N VAL A 84 -10.30 4.94 -8.89
CA VAL A 84 -11.05 4.10 -7.96
C VAL A 84 -10.81 2.64 -8.24
N HIS A 85 -10.88 1.82 -7.20
CA HIS A 85 -10.77 0.37 -7.29
C HIS A 85 -12.08 -0.31 -6.95
N PRO A 86 -12.40 -1.46 -7.58
CA PRO A 86 -13.63 -2.21 -7.28
C PRO A 86 -13.63 -2.78 -5.86
N GLY A 87 -14.84 -3.03 -5.34
CA GLY A 87 -15.05 -3.92 -4.20
C GLY A 87 -14.99 -5.38 -4.63
N ASP A 88 -15.23 -6.30 -3.68
CA ASP A 88 -15.41 -7.72 -3.99
C ASP A 88 -16.57 -7.91 -4.96
N ASP A 89 -16.39 -8.72 -5.97
CA ASP A 89 -17.39 -9.02 -7.00
C ASP A 89 -17.23 -10.45 -7.53
N ASP A 90 -18.05 -10.85 -8.51
CA ASP A 90 -18.02 -12.19 -9.13
C ASP A 90 -16.68 -12.48 -9.86
N GLN A 91 -15.86 -11.49 -10.11
CA GLN A 91 -14.56 -11.62 -10.74
C GLN A 91 -13.41 -11.81 -9.74
N GLY A 92 -13.69 -11.67 -8.45
CA GLY A 92 -12.73 -11.90 -7.37
C GLY A 92 -12.72 -10.84 -6.28
N PRO A 93 -11.63 -10.81 -5.47
CA PRO A 93 -11.49 -9.84 -4.39
C PRO A 93 -11.50 -8.42 -4.93
N GLY A 94 -11.92 -7.48 -4.10
CA GLY A 94 -11.79 -6.05 -4.37
C GLY A 94 -10.34 -5.57 -4.32
N LYS A 95 -10.16 -4.25 -4.16
CA LYS A 95 -8.85 -3.66 -3.94
C LYS A 95 -8.92 -2.60 -2.83
N GLU A 96 -9.19 -3.07 -1.60
CA GLU A 96 -8.85 -2.29 -0.40
C GLU A 96 -7.34 -2.22 -0.31
N GLU A 97 -6.81 -1.04 0.04
CA GLU A 97 -5.37 -0.81 0.10
C GLU A 97 -4.98 0.07 1.28
N ALA A 98 -3.73 -0.04 1.69
CA ALA A 98 -3.17 0.81 2.72
C ALA A 98 -1.77 1.27 2.32
N TRP A 99 -1.46 2.52 2.63
CA TRP A 99 -0.19 3.17 2.32
C TRP A 99 0.57 3.50 3.59
N VAL A 100 1.84 3.15 3.60
CA VAL A 100 2.79 3.54 4.65
C VAL A 100 3.84 4.44 4.02
N VAL A 101 3.85 5.72 4.37
CA VAL A 101 4.76 6.71 3.78
C VAL A 101 6.16 6.52 4.34
N LEU A 102 7.13 6.24 3.47
CA LEU A 102 8.54 6.03 3.80
C LEU A 102 9.35 7.32 3.64
N ALA A 103 9.04 8.11 2.62
CA ALA A 103 9.60 9.44 2.41
C ALA A 103 8.59 10.35 1.72
N ALA A 104 8.63 11.64 2.04
CA ALA A 104 7.76 12.65 1.46
C ALA A 104 8.51 13.97 1.30
N ASP A 105 8.33 14.66 0.18
CA ASP A 105 8.81 16.03 0.00
C ASP A 105 7.98 17.02 0.82
N PRO A 106 8.50 18.17 1.16
CA PRO A 106 7.73 19.23 1.83
C PRO A 106 6.45 19.56 1.05
N GLY A 107 5.30 19.52 1.74
CA GLY A 107 3.98 19.78 1.14
C GLY A 107 3.37 18.62 0.37
N ALA A 108 4.00 17.44 0.35
CA ALA A 108 3.43 16.24 -0.25
C ALA A 108 2.09 15.88 0.39
N ARG A 109 1.17 15.38 -0.44
CA ARG A 109 -0.18 15.01 0.00
C ARG A 109 -0.76 13.90 -0.85
N VAL A 110 -1.73 13.23 -0.30
CA VAL A 110 -2.61 12.32 -1.02
C VAL A 110 -4.03 12.89 -0.98
N TRP A 111 -4.90 12.42 -1.87
CA TRP A 111 -6.32 12.79 -1.88
C TRP A 111 -7.13 11.52 -1.74
N VAL A 112 -8.05 11.45 -0.77
CA VAL A 112 -8.83 10.23 -0.51
C VAL A 112 -10.25 10.57 -0.09
N GLY A 113 -11.21 10.14 -0.90
CA GLY A 113 -12.63 10.42 -0.72
C GLY A 113 -13.06 11.83 -1.13
N LEU A 114 -14.35 12.06 -1.24
CA LEU A 114 -14.92 13.36 -1.50
C LEU A 114 -14.72 14.27 -0.28
N ALA A 115 -14.31 15.54 -0.49
CA ALA A 115 -14.20 16.52 0.58
C ALA A 115 -15.60 16.83 1.16
N ALA A 116 -15.65 17.15 2.46
CA ALA A 116 -16.91 17.25 3.19
C ALA A 116 -17.81 18.44 2.75
N ASP A 117 -17.21 19.45 2.15
CA ASP A 117 -17.85 20.65 1.62
C ASP A 117 -18.38 20.51 0.20
N HIS A 118 -18.20 19.34 -0.44
CA HIS A 118 -18.67 19.05 -1.79
C HIS A 118 -19.75 17.97 -1.82
N ALA A 119 -20.75 18.18 -2.69
CA ALA A 119 -21.83 17.23 -2.88
C ALA A 119 -21.47 16.15 -3.94
N PRO A 120 -21.96 14.90 -3.80
CA PRO A 120 -21.79 13.86 -4.82
C PRO A 120 -22.18 14.30 -6.24
N ALA A 121 -23.26 15.08 -6.39
CA ALA A 121 -23.70 15.59 -7.69
C ALA A 121 -22.71 16.58 -8.33
N GLU A 122 -21.92 17.28 -7.52
CA GLU A 122 -20.85 18.15 -8.02
C GLU A 122 -19.70 17.34 -8.61
N PHE A 123 -19.30 16.30 -7.93
CA PHE A 123 -18.29 15.35 -8.42
C PHE A 123 -18.71 14.70 -9.74
N HIS A 124 -19.96 14.22 -9.85
CA HIS A 124 -20.49 13.63 -11.08
C HIS A 124 -20.45 14.63 -12.24
N ARG A 125 -20.93 15.87 -12.05
CA ARG A 125 -20.87 16.92 -13.09
C ARG A 125 -19.43 17.25 -13.51
N ALA A 126 -18.48 17.28 -12.58
CA ALA A 126 -17.09 17.53 -12.88
C ALA A 126 -16.48 16.41 -13.72
N VAL A 127 -16.79 15.15 -13.41
CA VAL A 127 -16.37 13.99 -14.21
C VAL A 127 -16.93 14.08 -15.64
N GLU A 128 -18.24 14.33 -15.78
CA GLU A 128 -18.91 14.46 -17.09
C GLU A 128 -18.34 15.61 -17.93
N ALA A 129 -17.96 16.71 -17.28
CA ALA A 129 -17.33 17.86 -17.92
C ALA A 129 -15.83 17.68 -18.22
N GLY A 130 -15.21 16.58 -17.77
CA GLY A 130 -13.76 16.40 -17.86
C GLY A 130 -12.95 17.43 -17.06
N ALA A 131 -13.56 18.01 -16.00
CA ALA A 131 -12.96 19.04 -15.17
C ALA A 131 -11.88 18.47 -14.23
N PRO A 132 -10.96 19.30 -13.70
CA PRO A 132 -10.06 18.89 -12.61
C PRO A 132 -10.85 18.39 -11.40
N LEU A 133 -10.41 17.26 -10.81
CA LEU A 133 -11.14 16.60 -9.73
C LEU A 133 -10.45 16.74 -8.37
N LEU A 134 -9.17 17.09 -8.32
CA LEU A 134 -8.39 17.10 -7.06
C LEU A 134 -8.97 18.07 -6.02
N ASP A 135 -9.51 19.21 -6.45
CA ASP A 135 -10.09 20.23 -5.56
C ASP A 135 -11.39 19.76 -4.89
N LEU A 136 -12.03 18.73 -5.45
CA LEU A 136 -13.23 18.10 -4.88
C LEU A 136 -12.92 17.00 -3.87
N LEU A 137 -11.65 16.59 -3.77
CA LEU A 137 -11.25 15.47 -2.93
C LEU A 137 -10.62 15.93 -1.61
N HIS A 138 -10.79 15.13 -0.59
CA HIS A 138 -10.18 15.37 0.71
C HIS A 138 -8.66 15.23 0.62
N ALA A 139 -7.96 16.37 0.72
CA ALA A 139 -6.50 16.45 0.69
C ALA A 139 -5.90 16.14 2.07
N ILE A 140 -5.03 15.14 2.15
CA ILE A 140 -4.38 14.68 3.37
C ILE A 140 -2.89 14.96 3.24
N PRO A 141 -2.32 15.94 3.99
CA PRO A 141 -0.88 16.12 4.06
C PRO A 141 -0.21 14.86 4.63
N VAL A 142 0.94 14.47 4.06
CA VAL A 142 1.65 13.27 4.51
C VAL A 142 3.10 13.59 4.85
N VAL A 143 3.61 12.86 5.84
CA VAL A 143 5.00 12.88 6.29
C VAL A 143 5.51 11.43 6.41
N PRO A 144 6.83 11.20 6.46
CA PRO A 144 7.35 9.86 6.73
C PRO A 144 6.72 9.28 8.00
N GLY A 145 6.17 8.09 7.91
CA GLY A 145 5.42 7.41 8.96
C GLY A 145 3.90 7.59 8.91
N SER A 146 3.35 8.48 8.10
CA SER A 146 1.89 8.52 7.88
C SER A 146 1.39 7.20 7.32
N VAL A 147 0.25 6.71 7.84
CA VAL A 147 -0.42 5.48 7.41
C VAL A 147 -1.85 5.81 7.01
N ILE A 148 -2.24 5.42 5.82
CA ILE A 148 -3.56 5.67 5.27
C ILE A 148 -4.17 4.33 4.82
N LEU A 149 -5.31 3.95 5.40
CA LEU A 149 -6.11 2.82 4.95
C LEU A 149 -7.25 3.34 4.08
N VAL A 150 -7.29 2.88 2.83
CA VAL A 150 -8.22 3.30 1.79
C VAL A 150 -9.19 2.14 1.50
N PRO A 151 -10.46 2.25 1.91
CA PRO A 151 -11.45 1.23 1.57
C PRO A 151 -11.58 1.07 0.05
N ALA A 152 -11.87 -0.13 -0.42
CA ALA A 152 -12.26 -0.33 -1.82
C ALA A 152 -13.40 0.64 -2.20
N ARG A 153 -13.53 0.97 -3.49
CA ARG A 153 -14.50 1.91 -4.04
C ARG A 153 -14.31 3.38 -3.61
N THR A 154 -13.27 3.72 -2.87
CA THR A 154 -12.96 5.12 -2.52
C THR A 154 -12.19 5.79 -3.67
N VAL A 155 -12.67 6.94 -4.14
CA VAL A 155 -11.91 7.78 -5.09
C VAL A 155 -10.65 8.32 -4.41
N HIS A 156 -9.49 8.23 -5.09
CA HIS A 156 -8.23 8.67 -4.51
C HIS A 156 -7.20 9.06 -5.56
N ALA A 157 -6.14 9.74 -5.12
CA ALA A 157 -4.94 10.03 -5.88
C ALA A 157 -3.73 10.14 -4.95
N ILE A 158 -2.56 9.71 -5.42
CA ILE A 158 -1.28 9.92 -4.73
C ILE A 158 -0.56 11.08 -5.40
N GLY A 159 -0.12 12.05 -4.60
CA GLY A 159 0.63 13.21 -5.09
C GLY A 159 2.07 12.88 -5.48
N GLY A 160 2.73 13.84 -6.11
CA GLY A 160 4.17 13.73 -6.39
C GLY A 160 5.04 13.89 -5.14
N GLY A 161 6.28 13.41 -5.21
CA GLY A 161 7.27 13.56 -4.15
C GLY A 161 7.14 12.56 -2.99
N ILE A 162 6.47 11.42 -3.19
CA ILE A 162 6.20 10.42 -2.14
C ILE A 162 6.86 9.09 -2.51
N LEU A 163 7.56 8.48 -1.54
CA LEU A 163 7.90 7.06 -1.55
C LEU A 163 7.07 6.38 -0.47
N LEU A 164 6.30 5.37 -0.83
CA LEU A 164 5.47 4.63 0.11
C LEU A 164 5.52 3.11 -0.12
N ALA A 165 5.21 2.36 0.92
CA ALA A 165 4.86 0.95 0.81
C ALA A 165 3.33 0.83 0.74
N GLU A 166 2.85 0.06 -0.22
CA GLU A 166 1.44 -0.28 -0.39
C GLU A 166 1.23 -1.76 -0.04
N ILE A 167 0.24 -2.05 0.79
CA ILE A 167 -0.36 -3.37 0.94
C ILE A 167 -1.80 -3.29 0.45
N GLN A 168 -2.23 -4.24 -0.38
CA GLN A 168 -3.55 -4.23 -1.00
C GLN A 168 -4.13 -5.65 -1.11
N GLN A 169 -5.45 -5.76 -1.29
CA GLN A 169 -6.04 -7.03 -1.73
C GLN A 169 -5.39 -7.49 -3.07
N PRO A 170 -5.26 -8.79 -3.31
CA PRO A 170 -4.54 -9.33 -4.47
C PRO A 170 -5.34 -9.18 -5.78
N ARG A 171 -5.57 -7.94 -6.21
CA ARG A 171 -6.22 -7.58 -7.48
C ARG A 171 -5.49 -6.44 -8.15
N ASP A 172 -5.28 -6.54 -9.46
CA ASP A 172 -4.77 -5.46 -10.31
C ASP A 172 -5.89 -4.91 -11.21
N CYS A 173 -6.74 -4.06 -10.63
CA CYS A 173 -7.84 -3.40 -11.33
C CYS A 173 -7.97 -1.94 -10.90
N THR A 174 -7.94 -1.03 -11.86
CA THR A 174 -8.01 0.42 -11.65
C THR A 174 -8.89 1.07 -12.70
N TYR A 175 -9.90 1.82 -12.27
CA TYR A 175 -10.70 2.70 -13.13
C TYR A 175 -10.27 4.15 -12.91
N ARG A 176 -9.90 4.84 -14.00
CA ARG A 176 -9.32 6.18 -13.97
C ARG A 176 -10.34 7.22 -14.39
N PHE A 177 -10.55 8.22 -13.53
CA PHE A 177 -11.31 9.41 -13.84
C PHE A 177 -10.47 10.45 -14.62
N HIS A 178 -9.23 10.65 -14.17
CA HIS A 178 -8.30 11.62 -14.73
C HIS A 178 -6.85 11.15 -14.58
N ASP A 179 -5.99 11.42 -15.56
CA ASP A 179 -4.61 10.91 -15.56
C ASP A 179 -3.57 11.97 -16.00
N HIS A 180 -3.80 13.22 -15.68
CA HIS A 180 -2.86 14.32 -15.84
C HIS A 180 -2.19 14.37 -17.23
N GLY A 181 -2.89 13.94 -18.29
CA GLY A 181 -2.36 13.92 -19.65
C GLY A 181 -1.30 12.85 -19.93
N SER A 182 -1.20 11.80 -19.10
CA SER A 182 -0.22 10.71 -19.29
C SER A 182 -0.48 9.87 -20.54
N GLY A 183 -1.69 9.93 -21.09
CA GLY A 183 -2.12 9.17 -22.28
C GLY A 183 -2.60 7.76 -21.96
N ARG A 184 -2.70 7.37 -20.70
CA ARG A 184 -3.35 6.10 -20.31
C ARG A 184 -4.87 6.21 -20.54
N PRO A 185 -5.55 5.10 -20.91
CA PRO A 185 -7.00 5.09 -21.05
C PRO A 185 -7.71 5.52 -19.77
N LEU A 186 -8.74 6.35 -19.91
CA LEU A 186 -9.69 6.70 -18.86
C LEU A 186 -10.91 5.78 -18.96
N GLN A 187 -11.56 5.53 -17.83
CA GLN A 187 -12.77 4.71 -17.73
C GLN A 187 -13.81 5.41 -16.84
N PRO A 188 -14.27 6.64 -17.19
CA PRO A 188 -15.11 7.45 -16.32
C PRO A 188 -16.44 6.78 -15.98
N GLU A 189 -17.08 6.10 -16.93
CA GLU A 189 -18.34 5.40 -16.69
C GLU A 189 -18.18 4.24 -15.71
N ALA A 190 -17.15 3.37 -15.91
CA ALA A 190 -16.86 2.27 -14.99
C ALA A 190 -16.44 2.80 -13.61
N ALA A 191 -15.69 3.90 -13.58
CA ALA A 191 -15.27 4.54 -12.34
C ALA A 191 -16.47 5.12 -11.56
N LEU A 192 -17.41 5.79 -12.24
CA LEU A 192 -18.65 6.30 -11.64
C LEU A 192 -19.56 5.18 -11.13
N ALA A 193 -19.66 4.08 -11.87
CA ALA A 193 -20.42 2.90 -11.45
C ALA A 193 -19.81 2.20 -10.21
N THR A 194 -18.50 2.40 -9.99
CA THR A 194 -17.75 1.75 -8.92
C THR A 194 -17.66 2.60 -7.66
N VAL A 195 -17.53 3.94 -7.79
CA VAL A 195 -17.17 4.82 -6.68
C VAL A 195 -18.26 4.88 -5.60
N ASP A 196 -17.81 4.86 -4.35
CA ASP A 196 -18.61 5.23 -3.16
C ASP A 196 -18.10 6.59 -2.65
N LEU A 197 -18.86 7.64 -2.92
CA LEU A 197 -18.52 9.01 -2.52
C LEU A 197 -18.74 9.26 -1.01
N THR A 198 -19.31 8.30 -0.29
CA THR A 198 -19.46 8.36 1.17
C THR A 198 -18.30 7.68 1.90
N ALA A 199 -17.53 6.86 1.20
CA ALA A 199 -16.38 6.16 1.78
C ALA A 199 -15.31 7.14 2.33
N ARG A 200 -14.74 6.81 3.47
CA ARG A 200 -13.72 7.63 4.14
C ARG A 200 -12.50 6.77 4.50
N PRO A 201 -11.29 7.31 4.36
CA PRO A 201 -10.07 6.63 4.80
C PRO A 201 -9.99 6.60 6.33
N GLN A 202 -9.20 5.65 6.85
CA GLN A 202 -8.62 5.77 8.17
C GLN A 202 -7.20 6.32 8.03
N VAL A 203 -6.87 7.34 8.79
CA VAL A 203 -5.57 8.03 8.72
C VAL A 203 -4.91 8.00 10.09
N TRP A 204 -3.61 7.72 10.10
CA TRP A 204 -2.77 7.81 11.26
C TRP A 204 -1.51 8.62 10.93
N HIS A 205 -1.19 9.58 11.76
CA HIS A 205 0.06 10.34 11.68
C HIS A 205 0.98 10.03 12.87
N PRO A 206 2.30 10.20 12.72
CA PRO A 206 3.23 10.05 13.82
C PRO A 206 2.78 10.84 15.07
N GLY A 207 2.55 10.13 16.17
CA GLY A 207 2.02 10.68 17.42
C GLY A 207 0.55 10.38 17.73
N ASP A 208 -0.24 9.98 16.74
CA ASP A 208 -1.65 9.66 16.91
C ASP A 208 -1.89 8.39 17.74
N ARG A 209 -3.14 8.23 18.17
CA ARG A 209 -3.69 7.01 18.77
C ARG A 209 -5.11 6.75 18.26
N PRO A 210 -5.59 5.50 18.15
CA PRO A 210 -4.88 4.23 18.40
C PRO A 210 -3.80 3.92 17.35
N ARG A 211 -2.94 2.94 17.62
CA ARG A 211 -1.89 2.48 16.70
C ARG A 211 -2.30 1.24 15.89
N THR A 212 -3.57 1.15 15.55
CA THR A 212 -4.11 0.08 14.71
C THR A 212 -5.16 0.65 13.79
N LEU A 213 -5.03 0.39 12.50
CA LEU A 213 -6.05 0.65 11.49
C LEU A 213 -6.62 -0.69 11.04
N ARG A 214 -7.95 -0.76 10.92
CA ARG A 214 -8.64 -2.00 10.60
C ARG A 214 -9.61 -1.78 9.46
N GLY A 215 -9.34 -2.44 8.34
CA GLY A 215 -10.20 -2.47 7.17
C GLY A 215 -11.16 -3.66 7.17
N HIS A 216 -11.77 -3.89 6.03
CA HIS A 216 -12.54 -5.10 5.77
C HIS A 216 -11.63 -6.30 5.51
N HIS A 217 -10.51 -6.08 4.82
CA HIS A 217 -9.59 -7.12 4.35
C HIS A 217 -8.16 -6.94 4.83
N LEU A 218 -7.80 -5.76 5.34
CA LEU A 218 -6.44 -5.44 5.79
C LEU A 218 -6.44 -4.92 7.22
N ASP A 219 -5.51 -5.40 8.02
CA ASP A 219 -5.21 -4.86 9.34
C ASP A 219 -3.77 -4.33 9.35
N LEU A 220 -3.59 -3.11 9.90
CA LEU A 220 -2.28 -2.51 10.10
C LEU A 220 -2.05 -2.22 11.58
N GLU A 221 -0.86 -2.55 12.06
CA GLU A 221 -0.43 -2.28 13.43
C GLU A 221 0.84 -1.43 13.40
N ILE A 222 0.82 -0.30 14.06
CA ILE A 222 1.93 0.66 14.11
C ILE A 222 2.73 0.43 15.39
N LEU A 223 4.00 0.03 15.24
CA LEU A 223 4.90 -0.33 16.32
C LEU A 223 5.91 0.80 16.57
N GLY A 224 5.99 1.24 17.82
CA GLY A 224 7.04 2.11 18.32
C GLY A 224 8.15 1.33 19.05
N PRO A 225 9.08 2.03 19.72
CA PRO A 225 10.20 1.42 20.44
C PRO A 225 9.79 0.28 21.39
N GLY A 226 10.61 -0.77 21.45
CA GLY A 226 10.40 -1.92 22.32
C GLY A 226 10.48 -3.26 21.58
N ALA A 227 10.16 -4.33 22.31
CA ALA A 227 10.11 -5.70 21.78
C ALA A 227 8.66 -6.12 21.51
N HIS A 228 8.39 -6.61 20.31
CA HIS A 228 7.05 -7.00 19.84
C HIS A 228 7.06 -8.45 19.39
N ARG A 229 6.51 -9.36 20.19
CA ARG A 229 6.52 -10.81 19.94
C ARG A 229 5.28 -11.28 19.18
N ARG A 230 5.50 -12.32 18.37
CA ARG A 230 4.47 -13.08 17.65
C ARG A 230 4.78 -14.55 17.84
N ASP A 231 4.11 -15.19 18.81
CA ASP A 231 4.41 -16.58 19.18
C ASP A 231 3.79 -17.59 18.21
N ARG A 232 2.62 -17.28 17.65
CA ARG A 232 1.88 -18.15 16.72
C ARG A 232 1.16 -17.32 15.64
N PRO A 233 1.88 -16.61 14.77
CA PRO A 233 1.21 -15.95 13.67
C PRO A 233 0.56 -17.00 12.76
N ALA A 234 -0.75 -16.89 12.57
CA ALA A 234 -1.51 -17.79 11.70
C ALA A 234 -1.34 -17.43 10.23
N GLU A 235 -1.15 -16.14 9.93
CA GLU A 235 -1.13 -15.59 8.59
C GLU A 235 0.22 -14.93 8.28
N PRO A 236 0.62 -14.90 7.00
CA PRO A 236 1.75 -14.11 6.56
C PRO A 236 1.58 -12.64 6.98
N THR A 237 2.65 -12.04 7.50
CA THR A 237 2.66 -10.66 7.97
C THR A 237 3.73 -9.88 7.22
N LEU A 238 3.34 -8.77 6.59
CA LEU A 238 4.26 -7.82 5.98
C LEU A 238 4.87 -6.95 7.07
N ILE A 239 6.19 -6.86 7.11
CA ILE A 239 6.95 -5.99 8.00
C ILE A 239 7.47 -4.83 7.17
N ILE A 240 7.12 -3.61 7.56
CA ILE A 240 7.46 -2.36 6.87
C ILE A 240 8.26 -1.48 7.82
N PRO A 241 9.58 -1.54 7.83
CA PRO A 241 10.41 -0.62 8.61
C PRO A 241 10.36 0.77 7.99
N VAL A 242 9.93 1.77 8.77
CA VAL A 242 9.74 3.15 8.31
C VAL A 242 11.01 3.98 8.56
N HIS A 243 11.46 4.04 9.80
CA HIS A 243 12.70 4.72 10.18
C HIS A 243 13.26 4.16 11.48
N GLY A 244 14.53 4.52 11.76
CA GLY A 244 15.24 4.03 12.94
C GLY A 244 15.67 2.57 12.78
N ARG A 245 16.31 2.04 13.82
CA ARG A 245 16.79 0.66 13.80
C ARG A 245 15.68 -0.30 14.19
N VAL A 246 15.39 -1.25 13.31
CA VAL A 246 14.46 -2.36 13.51
C VAL A 246 15.21 -3.66 13.29
N ASP A 247 15.20 -4.57 14.26
CA ASP A 247 15.76 -5.91 14.11
C ASP A 247 14.61 -6.93 14.08
N ALA A 248 14.54 -7.74 13.01
CA ALA A 248 13.67 -8.90 12.93
C ALA A 248 14.39 -10.12 13.48
N CYS A 249 13.78 -10.78 14.44
CA CYS A 249 14.40 -11.84 15.24
C CYS A 249 13.56 -13.11 15.22
N SER A 250 14.22 -14.25 15.17
CA SER A 250 13.67 -15.57 15.48
C SER A 250 14.61 -16.29 16.44
N ARG A 251 14.34 -17.57 16.75
CA ARG A 251 15.25 -18.38 17.59
C ARG A 251 16.65 -18.48 16.99
N ASP A 252 16.72 -18.58 15.67
CA ASP A 252 17.96 -18.93 14.95
C ASP A 252 18.52 -17.77 14.12
N GLU A 253 17.83 -16.62 14.07
CA GLU A 253 18.19 -15.50 13.20
C GLU A 253 17.91 -14.14 13.86
N ARG A 254 18.82 -13.19 13.62
CA ARG A 254 18.61 -11.76 13.87
C ARG A 254 19.02 -11.00 12.62
N ARG A 255 18.11 -10.20 12.09
CA ARG A 255 18.31 -9.42 10.87
C ARG A 255 17.98 -7.95 11.11
N ALA A 256 18.95 -7.07 10.91
CA ALA A 256 18.70 -5.65 10.88
C ALA A 256 17.94 -5.28 9.60
N LEU A 257 16.90 -4.48 9.74
CA LEU A 257 16.06 -4.00 8.64
C LEU A 257 16.30 -2.52 8.40
N GLU A 258 16.48 -2.16 7.14
CA GLU A 258 16.58 -0.77 6.70
C GLU A 258 15.20 -0.26 6.27
N SER A 259 15.00 1.06 6.32
CA SER A 259 13.80 1.70 5.81
C SER A 259 13.52 1.30 4.35
N GLY A 260 12.29 0.89 4.07
CA GLY A 260 11.89 0.41 2.74
C GLY A 260 12.33 -1.02 2.38
N ALA A 261 13.02 -1.73 3.27
CA ALA A 261 13.26 -3.16 3.12
C ALA A 261 12.02 -3.95 3.56
N LEU A 262 11.07 -4.18 2.67
CA LEU A 262 9.90 -4.98 2.98
C LEU A 262 10.29 -6.44 3.25
N ILE A 263 9.79 -7.00 4.34
CA ILE A 263 10.00 -8.38 4.74
C ILE A 263 8.65 -9.05 4.92
N LEU A 264 8.51 -10.26 4.39
CA LEU A 264 7.35 -11.10 4.66
C LEU A 264 7.70 -12.13 5.75
N ALA A 265 7.10 -11.98 6.92
CA ALA A 265 7.17 -12.99 7.97
C ALA A 265 6.07 -14.04 7.73
N ARG A 266 6.47 -15.29 7.63
CA ARG A 266 5.57 -16.44 7.55
C ARG A 266 5.34 -17.07 8.93
N SER A 267 4.57 -18.14 9.00
CA SER A 267 4.27 -18.87 10.23
C SER A 267 5.53 -19.24 11.04
N GLY A 268 5.41 -19.25 12.36
CA GLY A 268 6.46 -19.57 13.32
C GLY A 268 6.68 -18.42 14.30
N PRO A 269 7.30 -18.68 15.47
CA PRO A 269 7.56 -17.62 16.43
C PRO A 269 8.64 -16.68 15.94
N TRP A 270 8.37 -15.39 16.00
CA TRP A 270 9.31 -14.31 15.69
C TRP A 270 9.00 -13.07 16.54
N TRP A 271 9.94 -12.13 16.60
CA TRP A 271 9.73 -10.83 17.25
C TRP A 271 10.50 -9.73 16.55
N LEU A 272 10.10 -8.50 16.79
CA LEU A 272 10.81 -7.30 16.38
C LEU A 272 11.38 -6.60 17.60
N GLU A 273 12.58 -6.06 17.48
CA GLU A 273 13.20 -5.16 18.44
C GLU A 273 13.39 -3.80 17.77
N LEU A 274 12.69 -2.79 18.30
CA LEU A 274 12.72 -1.42 17.80
C LEU A 274 13.51 -0.54 18.76
N ALA A 275 14.57 0.10 18.25
CA ALA A 275 15.36 1.07 19.02
C ALA A 275 14.54 2.31 19.39
N PRO A 276 15.00 3.14 20.37
CA PRO A 276 14.38 4.43 20.65
C PRO A 276 14.24 5.29 19.38
N GLY A 277 13.04 5.82 19.16
CA GLY A 277 12.71 6.63 18.00
C GLY A 277 12.43 5.82 16.71
N ALA A 278 12.51 4.48 16.73
CA ALA A 278 12.17 3.67 15.56
C ALA A 278 10.66 3.51 15.38
N LEU A 279 10.26 3.35 14.12
CA LEU A 279 8.88 3.11 13.69
C LEU A 279 8.84 1.97 12.68
N CYS A 280 7.94 1.04 12.90
CA CYS A 280 7.66 -0.07 11.99
C CYS A 280 6.16 -0.28 11.88
N VAL A 281 5.68 -0.68 10.71
CA VAL A 281 4.27 -1.04 10.50
C VAL A 281 4.18 -2.51 10.12
N LEU A 282 3.26 -3.23 10.73
CA LEU A 282 2.87 -4.57 10.32
C LEU A 282 1.59 -4.48 9.50
N GLY A 283 1.57 -5.18 8.37
CA GLY A 283 0.38 -5.35 7.54
C GLY A 283 0.03 -6.83 7.40
N SER A 284 -1.25 -7.17 7.51
CA SER A 284 -1.75 -8.53 7.33
C SER A 284 -3.14 -8.52 6.71
N ALA A 285 -3.58 -9.68 6.21
CA ALA A 285 -4.98 -9.86 5.90
C ALA A 285 -5.78 -9.77 7.20
N GLY A 286 -6.83 -8.95 7.19
CA GLY A 286 -7.83 -8.90 8.25
C GLY A 286 -8.76 -10.12 8.17
N ALA A 287 -9.35 -10.51 9.30
CA ALA A 287 -10.48 -11.44 9.25
C ALA A 287 -11.62 -10.76 8.49
N ALA A 288 -12.11 -11.39 7.42
CA ALA A 288 -13.23 -10.86 6.63
C ALA A 288 -14.38 -10.49 7.58
N ARG A 289 -14.65 -9.20 7.73
CA ARG A 289 -15.72 -8.68 8.58
C ARG A 289 -16.93 -8.49 7.71
N SER A 290 -17.99 -9.27 7.95
CA SER A 290 -19.31 -8.94 7.41
C SER A 290 -19.63 -7.47 7.77
N ALA A 291 -20.09 -6.71 6.80
CA ALA A 291 -20.58 -5.36 7.02
C ALA A 291 -21.66 -5.42 8.14
N VAL A 292 -21.26 -5.08 9.37
CA VAL A 292 -22.22 -4.79 10.41
C VAL A 292 -22.75 -3.40 10.06
N THR A 293 -23.95 -3.37 9.54
CA THR A 293 -24.78 -2.18 9.50
C THR A 293 -25.04 -1.79 10.96
N ASP A 294 -24.17 -0.99 11.55
CA ASP A 294 -24.51 -0.22 12.73
C ASP A 294 -25.45 0.93 12.29
N LEU A 295 -26.73 0.58 12.17
CA LEU A 295 -27.83 1.52 12.27
C LEU A 295 -28.12 1.72 13.76
N ALA A 296 -27.57 2.78 14.35
CA ALA A 296 -28.08 3.37 15.58
C ALA A 296 -27.73 4.86 15.60
#